data_0afc4bdf4451193583ca6f3e7bc61d29
#
_entry.id   0afc4bdf4451193583ca6f3e7bc61d29
#
_cell.length_a   1.000
_cell.length_b   1.000
_cell.length_c   1.000
_cell.angle_alpha   90.00
_cell.angle_beta   90.00
_cell.angle_gamma   90.00
#
_symmetry.space_group_name_H-M   'P 1'
#
loop_
_entity.id
_entity.type
_entity.pdbx_description
1 polymer ?
#
loop_
_entity_poly.entity_id
_entity_poly.type
_entity_poly.pdbx_seq_one_letter_code
_entity_poly.pdbx_strand_id
1 'polypeptide(L)'
;MQLRVVTDQPWDVPADVLVVPMAAEPVFDGPLAELDRRAGGELRTLVAFGELTGKRYATALAAAGEVRGGRLLSVGLGDPATLDRESVVRVAAAAERRLAGRTVKRLAVWLSPLAGAHDGGEAAVAELVARGVVEGSFDPRTIYRDNVDSVPHVLDELILIAPGGDAVALTRALLDKSVDDLSRVLELLNSEET
;
A
#
# COMPACT_ATOMS: atom_id res chain seq x y z
N MET A 1 2.32 12.13 8.93
CA MET A 1 2.08 11.54 7.61
C MET A 1 0.88 12.23 6.98
N GLN A 2 1.00 12.71 5.76
CA GLN A 2 -0.12 13.23 4.96
C GLN A 2 -0.71 12.09 4.13
N LEU A 3 -2.04 12.08 3.95
CA LEU A 3 -2.73 11.14 3.07
C LEU A 3 -3.27 11.88 1.86
N ARG A 4 -2.97 11.39 0.66
CA ARG A 4 -3.44 11.96 -0.60
C ARG A 4 -4.01 10.87 -1.50
N VAL A 5 -5.16 11.13 -2.11
CA VAL A 5 -5.76 10.29 -3.15
C VAL A 5 -5.57 10.95 -4.51
N VAL A 6 -5.15 10.17 -5.48
CA VAL A 6 -4.95 10.61 -6.87
C VAL A 6 -5.60 9.63 -7.85
N THR A 7 -6.04 10.15 -9.00
CA THR A 7 -6.67 9.37 -10.07
C THR A 7 -5.78 9.24 -11.31
N ASP A 8 -4.55 9.72 -11.20
CA ASP A 8 -3.53 9.55 -12.22
C ASP A 8 -3.17 8.08 -12.40
N GLN A 9 -2.55 7.76 -13.53
CA GLN A 9 -2.02 6.42 -13.73
C GLN A 9 -0.83 6.16 -12.81
N PRO A 10 -0.63 4.91 -12.34
CA PRO A 10 0.41 4.62 -11.35
C PRO A 10 1.83 4.99 -11.80
N TRP A 11 2.12 4.97 -13.09
CA TRP A 11 3.43 5.37 -13.63
C TRP A 11 3.66 6.88 -13.71
N ASP A 12 2.60 7.69 -13.61
CA ASP A 12 2.69 9.16 -13.70
C ASP A 12 2.75 9.84 -12.32
N VAL A 13 2.61 9.08 -11.24
CA VAL A 13 2.62 9.59 -9.86
C VAL A 13 4.04 9.67 -9.31
N PRO A 14 4.54 10.85 -8.94
CA PRO A 14 5.86 10.99 -8.35
C PRO A 14 5.85 10.51 -6.88
N ALA A 15 6.67 9.48 -6.60
CA ALA A 15 6.86 8.92 -5.27
C ALA A 15 8.29 8.39 -5.12
N ASP A 16 8.73 8.11 -3.90
CA ASP A 16 10.02 7.44 -3.71
C ASP A 16 9.89 5.95 -4.01
N VAL A 17 8.75 5.36 -3.64
CA VAL A 17 8.41 3.96 -3.94
C VAL A 17 6.95 3.88 -4.39
N LEU A 18 6.71 3.13 -5.46
CA LEU A 18 5.39 2.71 -5.91
C LEU A 18 5.16 1.24 -5.52
N VAL A 19 4.17 0.98 -4.68
CA VAL A 19 3.73 -0.37 -4.34
C VAL A 19 2.83 -0.90 -5.44
N VAL A 20 3.18 -2.09 -5.95
CA VAL A 20 2.46 -2.81 -7.00
C VAL A 20 1.98 -4.14 -6.42
N PRO A 21 0.73 -4.24 -5.98
CA PRO A 21 0.16 -5.51 -5.54
C PRO A 21 0.05 -6.47 -6.72
N MET A 22 0.50 -7.72 -6.56
CA MET A 22 0.54 -8.70 -7.66
C MET A 22 0.00 -10.06 -7.24
N ALA A 23 -0.86 -10.65 -8.06
CA ALA A 23 -1.35 -12.02 -7.89
C ALA A 23 -0.20 -13.05 -7.98
N ALA A 24 -0.47 -14.28 -7.51
CA ALA A 24 0.49 -15.39 -7.59
C ALA A 24 0.85 -15.75 -9.04
N GLU A 25 -0.12 -15.63 -9.94
CA GLU A 25 0.06 -15.81 -11.37
C GLU A 25 -0.34 -14.51 -12.08
N PRO A 26 0.58 -13.53 -12.17
CA PRO A 26 0.22 -12.23 -12.70
C PRO A 26 0.02 -12.29 -14.20
N VAL A 27 -1.14 -11.81 -14.66
CA VAL A 27 -1.42 -11.60 -16.07
C VAL A 27 -0.95 -10.20 -16.45
N PHE A 28 0.06 -10.13 -17.30
CA PHE A 28 0.60 -8.86 -17.80
C PHE A 28 -0.22 -8.34 -18.97
N ASP A 29 -1.37 -7.79 -18.68
CA ASP A 29 -2.26 -7.11 -19.61
C ASP A 29 -2.65 -5.72 -19.10
N GLY A 30 -3.34 -4.95 -19.93
CA GLY A 30 -3.85 -3.62 -19.56
C GLY A 30 -2.84 -2.73 -18.82
N PRO A 31 -3.22 -2.14 -17.68
CA PRO A 31 -2.34 -1.23 -16.93
C PRO A 31 -1.09 -1.88 -16.38
N LEU A 32 -1.12 -3.17 -16.01
CA LEU A 32 0.07 -3.87 -15.52
C LEU A 32 1.10 -4.09 -16.62
N ALA A 33 0.66 -4.38 -17.85
CA ALA A 33 1.55 -4.48 -19.00
C ALA A 33 2.22 -3.15 -19.34
N GLU A 34 1.47 -2.04 -19.26
CA GLU A 34 2.02 -0.70 -19.51
C GLU A 34 3.01 -0.28 -18.41
N LEU A 35 2.70 -0.57 -17.14
CA LEU A 35 3.60 -0.32 -16.02
C LEU A 35 4.92 -1.10 -16.22
N ASP A 36 4.83 -2.39 -16.53
CA ASP A 36 6.00 -3.24 -16.77
C ASP A 36 6.82 -2.76 -17.96
N ARG A 37 6.17 -2.37 -19.07
CA ARG A 37 6.85 -1.80 -20.25
C ARG A 37 7.66 -0.55 -19.87
N ARG A 38 7.07 0.38 -19.09
CA ARG A 38 7.75 1.58 -18.60
C ARG A 38 8.86 1.28 -17.61
N ALA A 39 8.71 0.23 -16.83
CA ALA A 39 9.76 -0.28 -15.95
C ALA A 39 10.87 -1.04 -16.70
N GLY A 40 10.84 -1.11 -18.04
CA GLY A 40 11.83 -1.83 -18.82
C GLY A 40 11.68 -3.34 -18.82
N GLY A 41 10.50 -3.87 -18.51
CA GLY A 41 10.23 -5.32 -18.40
C GLY A 41 10.71 -5.95 -17.09
N GLU A 42 11.00 -5.14 -16.10
CA GLU A 42 11.63 -5.57 -14.85
C GLU A 42 10.72 -6.51 -14.05
N LEU A 43 9.39 -6.24 -14.01
CA LEU A 43 8.46 -7.10 -13.26
C LEU A 43 8.38 -8.50 -13.87
N ARG A 44 8.31 -8.61 -15.20
CA ARG A 44 8.34 -9.90 -15.90
C ARG A 44 9.66 -10.63 -15.67
N THR A 45 10.76 -9.90 -15.66
CA THR A 45 12.08 -10.46 -15.39
C THR A 45 12.13 -11.06 -14.00
N LEU A 46 11.67 -10.36 -12.97
CA LEU A 46 11.61 -10.87 -11.59
C LEU A 46 10.72 -12.12 -11.47
N VAL A 47 9.58 -12.15 -12.19
CA VAL A 47 8.72 -13.35 -12.24
C VAL A 47 9.46 -14.51 -12.91
N ALA A 48 10.12 -14.28 -14.03
CA ALA A 48 10.85 -15.33 -14.76
C ALA A 48 12.02 -15.90 -13.95
N PHE A 49 12.69 -15.08 -13.14
CA PHE A 49 13.76 -15.52 -12.24
C PHE A 49 13.23 -16.15 -10.93
N GLY A 50 11.93 -16.11 -10.67
CA GLY A 50 11.33 -16.61 -9.42
C GLY A 50 11.60 -15.73 -8.19
N GLU A 51 12.07 -14.51 -8.38
CA GLU A 51 12.23 -13.52 -7.32
C GLU A 51 10.89 -12.90 -6.92
N LEU A 52 10.01 -12.73 -7.90
CA LEU A 52 8.64 -12.30 -7.70
C LEU A 52 7.72 -13.50 -7.83
N THR A 53 7.40 -14.12 -6.71
CA THR A 53 6.61 -15.36 -6.67
C THR A 53 5.11 -15.13 -6.56
N GLY A 54 4.69 -13.89 -6.30
CA GLY A 54 3.29 -13.56 -6.00
C GLY A 54 2.71 -14.25 -4.77
N LYS A 55 3.52 -15.04 -4.04
CA LYS A 55 3.09 -15.61 -2.75
C LYS A 55 2.65 -14.49 -1.82
N ARG A 56 1.59 -14.75 -1.07
CA ARG A 56 0.98 -13.77 -0.17
C ARG A 56 2.03 -13.12 0.74
N TYR A 57 2.08 -11.78 0.70
CA TYR A 57 3.01 -10.93 1.47
C TYR A 57 4.50 -11.03 1.08
N ALA A 58 4.85 -11.84 0.10
CA ALA A 58 6.21 -11.82 -0.44
C ALA A 58 6.47 -10.47 -1.13
N THR A 59 7.67 -9.94 -0.98
CA THR A 59 8.03 -8.63 -1.53
C THR A 59 9.26 -8.71 -2.40
N ALA A 60 9.25 -8.00 -3.53
CA ALA A 60 10.41 -7.82 -4.39
C ALA A 60 10.56 -6.34 -4.77
N LEU A 61 11.79 -5.84 -4.77
CA LEU A 61 12.11 -4.48 -5.21
C LEU A 61 12.63 -4.54 -6.65
N ALA A 62 12.08 -3.68 -7.49
CA ALA A 62 12.42 -3.54 -8.89
C ALA A 62 12.91 -2.13 -9.22
N ALA A 63 13.61 -2.00 -10.34
CA ALA A 63 13.92 -0.71 -10.93
C ALA A 63 12.63 -0.06 -11.48
N ALA A 64 12.57 1.27 -11.44
CA ALA A 64 11.37 1.99 -11.89
C ALA A 64 11.39 2.31 -13.40
N GLY A 65 12.57 2.31 -14.03
CA GLY A 65 12.70 2.68 -15.44
C GLY A 65 12.19 4.09 -15.72
N GLU A 66 11.18 4.19 -16.61
CA GLU A 66 10.51 5.45 -16.97
C GLU A 66 9.32 5.80 -16.04
N VAL A 67 9.01 4.96 -15.05
CA VAL A 67 7.98 5.24 -14.06
C VAL A 67 8.46 6.39 -13.17
N ARG A 68 7.59 7.34 -12.84
CA ARG A 68 7.93 8.51 -12.01
C ARG A 68 8.21 8.17 -10.55
N GLY A 69 8.03 6.92 -10.15
CA GLY A 69 8.48 6.38 -8.86
C GLY A 69 9.98 6.10 -8.87
N GLY A 70 10.66 6.32 -7.74
CA GLY A 70 12.10 6.01 -7.61
C GLY A 70 12.39 4.51 -7.65
N ARG A 71 11.48 3.69 -7.13
CA ARG A 71 11.53 2.22 -7.12
C ARG A 71 10.13 1.64 -7.22
N LEU A 72 10.03 0.42 -7.75
CA LEU A 72 8.84 -0.40 -7.64
C LEU A 72 9.00 -1.40 -6.50
N LEU A 73 7.98 -1.52 -5.68
CA LEU A 73 7.88 -2.55 -4.64
C LEU A 73 6.69 -3.45 -4.96
N SER A 74 6.95 -4.61 -5.49
CA SER A 74 5.91 -5.62 -5.66
C SER A 74 5.59 -6.29 -4.32
N VAL A 75 4.29 -6.51 -4.07
CA VAL A 75 3.80 -7.26 -2.90
C VAL A 75 2.82 -8.32 -3.35
N GLY A 76 3.08 -9.57 -3.01
CA GLY A 76 2.26 -10.71 -3.41
C GLY A 76 0.91 -10.74 -2.70
N LEU A 77 -0.16 -10.91 -3.48
CA LEU A 77 -1.53 -11.07 -3.02
C LEU A 77 -1.90 -12.54 -2.74
N GLY A 78 -1.15 -13.47 -3.31
CA GLY A 78 -1.56 -14.87 -3.41
C GLY A 78 -2.64 -15.06 -4.48
N ASP A 79 -3.58 -15.98 -4.23
CA ASP A 79 -4.76 -16.18 -5.07
C ASP A 79 -5.76 -15.03 -4.88
N PRO A 80 -6.09 -14.28 -5.95
CA PRO A 80 -7.04 -13.16 -5.86
C PRO A 80 -8.44 -13.58 -5.38
N ALA A 81 -8.87 -14.80 -5.65
CA ALA A 81 -10.18 -15.31 -5.20
C ALA A 81 -10.30 -15.44 -3.68
N THR A 82 -9.17 -15.45 -2.97
CA THR A 82 -9.11 -15.53 -1.51
C THR A 82 -8.70 -14.23 -0.84
N LEU A 83 -8.68 -13.12 -1.60
CA LEU A 83 -8.34 -11.81 -1.08
C LEU A 83 -9.50 -11.26 -0.26
N ASP A 84 -9.22 -10.92 0.99
CA ASP A 84 -10.17 -10.35 1.95
C ASP A 84 -9.63 -9.05 2.58
N ARG A 85 -10.44 -8.40 3.39
CA ARG A 85 -10.10 -7.15 4.06
C ARG A 85 -8.80 -7.24 4.87
N GLU A 86 -8.64 -8.32 5.64
CA GLU A 86 -7.45 -8.53 6.47
C GLU A 86 -6.20 -8.73 5.60
N SER A 87 -6.34 -9.41 4.48
CA SER A 87 -5.25 -9.57 3.50
C SER A 87 -4.78 -8.23 2.96
N VAL A 88 -5.67 -7.28 2.68
CA VAL A 88 -5.31 -5.92 2.22
C VAL A 88 -4.48 -5.19 3.27
N VAL A 89 -4.92 -5.20 4.53
CA VAL A 89 -4.18 -4.60 5.65
C VAL A 89 -2.77 -5.19 5.74
N ARG A 90 -2.67 -6.52 5.69
CA ARG A 90 -1.37 -7.22 5.78
C ARG A 90 -0.46 -6.99 4.57
N VAL A 91 -1.02 -6.84 3.37
CA VAL A 91 -0.27 -6.48 2.15
C VAL A 91 0.37 -5.10 2.32
N ALA A 92 -0.40 -4.12 2.77
CA ALA A 92 0.09 -2.77 3.02
C ALA A 92 1.14 -2.75 4.15
N ALA A 93 0.89 -3.49 5.24
CA ALA A 93 1.85 -3.63 6.33
C ALA A 93 3.16 -4.34 5.89
N ALA A 94 3.07 -5.32 4.99
CA ALA A 94 4.26 -5.99 4.44
C ALA A 94 5.08 -5.03 3.57
N ALA A 95 4.42 -4.17 2.77
CA ALA A 95 5.08 -3.12 2.00
C ALA A 95 5.86 -2.18 2.93
N GLU A 96 5.22 -1.66 3.97
CA GLU A 96 5.83 -0.73 4.91
C GLU A 96 7.02 -1.35 5.65
N ARG A 97 6.85 -2.56 6.20
CA ARG A 97 7.95 -3.29 6.87
C ARG A 97 9.13 -3.57 5.95
N ARG A 98 8.88 -3.78 4.66
CA ARG A 98 9.95 -3.99 3.67
C ARG A 98 10.80 -2.74 3.49
N LEU A 99 10.24 -1.57 3.75
CA LEU A 99 10.89 -0.26 3.63
C LEU A 99 11.53 0.21 4.94
N ALA A 100 11.31 -0.47 6.05
CA ALA A 100 11.91 -0.14 7.33
C ALA A 100 13.44 0.00 7.21
N GLY A 101 13.99 1.06 7.78
CA GLY A 101 15.42 1.39 7.69
C GLY A 101 15.88 1.97 6.36
N ARG A 102 14.96 2.31 5.45
CA ARG A 102 15.25 3.00 4.19
C ARG A 102 14.82 4.46 4.23
N THR A 103 15.48 5.29 3.43
CA THR A 103 15.14 6.72 3.30
C THR A 103 14.00 6.87 2.29
N VAL A 104 12.79 6.45 2.68
CA VAL A 104 11.56 6.60 1.89
C VAL A 104 10.67 7.61 2.61
N LYS A 105 10.23 8.64 1.92
CA LYS A 105 9.38 9.70 2.45
C LYS A 105 7.98 9.68 1.85
N ARG A 106 7.88 9.35 0.55
CA ARG A 106 6.62 9.30 -0.20
C ARG A 106 6.38 7.88 -0.70
N LEU A 107 5.36 7.25 -0.18
CA LEU A 107 4.91 5.92 -0.58
C LEU A 107 3.63 6.04 -1.41
N ALA A 108 3.64 5.55 -2.63
CA ALA A 108 2.45 5.43 -3.46
C ALA A 108 1.97 3.98 -3.48
N VAL A 109 0.67 3.76 -3.41
CA VAL A 109 0.06 2.42 -3.46
C VAL A 109 -1.00 2.37 -4.56
N TRP A 110 -0.86 1.48 -5.50
CA TRP A 110 -1.85 1.24 -6.55
C TRP A 110 -2.98 0.39 -6.01
N LEU A 111 -4.21 0.95 -5.95
CA LEU A 111 -5.37 0.31 -5.31
C LEU A 111 -6.12 -0.67 -6.20
N SER A 112 -6.14 -0.47 -7.52
CA SER A 112 -6.98 -1.28 -8.42
C SER A 112 -6.78 -2.79 -8.29
N PRO A 113 -5.55 -3.32 -8.11
CA PRO A 113 -5.36 -4.76 -7.90
C PRO A 113 -5.97 -5.29 -6.59
N LEU A 114 -6.27 -4.40 -5.64
CA LEU A 114 -6.85 -4.73 -4.34
C LEU A 114 -8.37 -4.58 -4.31
N ALA A 115 -8.96 -3.91 -5.30
CA ALA A 115 -10.37 -3.51 -5.30
C ALA A 115 -11.34 -4.69 -5.13
N GLY A 116 -10.98 -5.87 -5.63
CA GLY A 116 -11.78 -7.09 -5.49
C GLY A 116 -11.90 -7.65 -4.06
N ALA A 117 -11.09 -7.15 -3.11
CA ALA A 117 -11.14 -7.59 -1.71
C ALA A 117 -12.37 -7.10 -0.94
N HIS A 118 -13.13 -6.16 -1.50
CA HIS A 118 -14.28 -5.55 -0.85
C HIS A 118 -15.31 -5.05 -1.86
N ASP A 119 -16.60 -5.22 -1.57
CA ASP A 119 -17.71 -4.78 -2.43
C ASP A 119 -17.71 -3.27 -2.70
N GLY A 120 -17.12 -2.48 -1.82
CA GLY A 120 -16.92 -1.03 -1.99
C GLY A 120 -15.76 -0.63 -2.90
N GLY A 121 -15.09 -1.60 -3.55
CA GLY A 121 -14.01 -1.35 -4.51
C GLY A 121 -12.84 -0.55 -3.93
N GLU A 122 -12.24 0.31 -4.76
CA GLU A 122 -11.06 1.12 -4.40
C GLU A 122 -11.29 2.02 -3.17
N ALA A 123 -12.52 2.53 -2.97
CA ALA A 123 -12.83 3.37 -1.82
C ALA A 123 -12.68 2.63 -0.49
N ALA A 124 -13.20 1.41 -0.42
CA ALA A 124 -13.13 0.61 0.80
C ALA A 124 -11.71 0.08 1.06
N VAL A 125 -10.96 -0.27 0.02
CA VAL A 125 -9.59 -0.75 0.21
C VAL A 125 -8.61 0.37 0.52
N ALA A 126 -8.91 1.62 0.16
CA ALA A 126 -8.07 2.77 0.47
C ALA A 126 -7.84 2.93 1.99
N GLU A 127 -8.89 2.78 2.78
CA GLU A 127 -8.82 2.80 4.24
C GLU A 127 -7.99 1.64 4.79
N LEU A 128 -8.25 0.43 4.29
CA LEU A 128 -7.53 -0.77 4.73
C LEU A 128 -6.03 -0.65 4.44
N VAL A 129 -5.66 -0.06 3.29
CA VAL A 129 -4.27 0.23 2.94
C VAL A 129 -3.67 1.25 3.90
N ALA A 130 -4.36 2.36 4.16
CA ALA A 130 -3.88 3.39 5.09
C ALA A 130 -3.64 2.80 6.50
N ARG A 131 -4.60 2.01 6.99
CA ARG A 131 -4.48 1.26 8.25
C ARG A 131 -3.26 0.33 8.24
N GLY A 132 -3.10 -0.47 7.17
CA GLY A 132 -2.00 -1.42 7.05
C GLY A 132 -0.63 -0.75 7.04
N VAL A 133 -0.50 0.43 6.39
CA VAL A 133 0.74 1.21 6.42
C VAL A 133 1.06 1.67 7.84
N VAL A 134 0.08 2.18 8.59
CA VAL A 134 0.25 2.58 9.99
C VAL A 134 0.64 1.38 10.86
N GLU A 135 -0.05 0.25 10.74
CA GLU A 135 0.30 -0.98 11.48
C GLU A 135 1.69 -1.51 11.08
N GLY A 136 2.07 -1.36 9.83
CA GLY A 136 3.37 -1.78 9.30
C GLY A 136 4.55 -0.94 9.81
N SER A 137 4.32 0.33 10.11
CA SER A 137 5.35 1.24 10.63
C SER A 137 5.74 0.92 12.08
N PHE A 138 4.91 0.18 12.80
CA PHE A 138 5.19 -0.24 14.16
C PHE A 138 6.15 -1.45 14.17
N ASP A 139 7.31 -1.30 14.81
CA ASP A 139 8.25 -2.39 15.06
C ASP A 139 8.08 -2.90 16.50
N PRO A 140 7.47 -4.08 16.73
CA PRO A 140 7.27 -4.60 18.07
C PRO A 140 8.59 -4.88 18.82
N ARG A 141 9.71 -4.97 18.11
CA ARG A 141 11.03 -5.15 18.72
C ARG A 141 11.47 -3.92 19.53
N THR A 142 10.90 -2.75 19.25
CA THR A 142 11.20 -1.51 19.99
C THR A 142 10.72 -1.57 21.43
N ILE A 143 9.74 -2.42 21.75
CA ILE A 143 9.21 -2.60 23.11
C ILE A 143 10.23 -3.31 24.03
N TYR A 144 11.11 -4.12 23.46
CA TYR A 144 12.04 -5.00 24.21
C TYR A 144 13.50 -4.57 24.15
N ARG A 145 13.81 -3.41 23.55
CA ARG A 145 15.18 -2.93 23.41
C ARG A 145 15.40 -1.65 24.21
N ASP A 146 16.32 -1.70 25.19
CA ASP A 146 16.77 -0.53 25.95
C ASP A 146 17.64 0.44 25.11
N ASN A 147 18.17 -0.01 23.98
CA ASN A 147 18.93 0.78 23.03
C ASN A 147 18.25 0.77 21.66
N VAL A 148 17.51 1.80 21.36
CA VAL A 148 16.81 1.99 20.09
C VAL A 148 17.71 2.74 19.13
N ASP A 149 18.62 2.05 18.45
CA ASP A 149 19.33 2.58 17.28
C ASP A 149 18.44 2.60 16.01
N SER A 150 17.23 2.07 16.09
CA SER A 150 16.27 2.09 14.98
C SER A 150 15.34 3.28 15.11
N VAL A 151 15.61 4.33 14.34
CA VAL A 151 14.63 5.40 14.12
C VAL A 151 13.41 4.78 13.44
N PRO A 152 12.19 4.96 13.99
CA PRO A 152 10.98 4.48 13.33
C PRO A 152 10.92 5.01 11.90
N HIS A 153 10.53 4.16 10.94
CA HIS A 153 10.28 4.62 9.58
C HIS A 153 9.08 5.56 9.60
N VAL A 154 9.30 6.82 9.22
CA VAL A 154 8.25 7.85 9.19
C VAL A 154 8.07 8.32 7.76
N LEU A 155 6.92 7.99 7.20
CA LEU A 155 6.48 8.53 5.92
C LEU A 155 6.01 9.98 6.09
N ASP A 156 6.43 10.86 5.19
CA ASP A 156 5.89 12.21 5.09
C ASP A 156 4.52 12.17 4.38
N GLU A 157 4.39 11.33 3.32
CA GLU A 157 3.19 11.23 2.51
C GLU A 157 2.88 9.78 2.11
N LEU A 158 1.61 9.39 2.25
CA LEU A 158 1.01 8.20 1.65
C LEU A 158 0.10 8.62 0.50
N ILE A 159 0.36 8.12 -0.70
CA ILE A 159 -0.40 8.43 -1.92
C ILE A 159 -1.18 7.19 -2.33
N LEU A 160 -2.50 7.27 -2.34
CA LEU A 160 -3.39 6.21 -2.78
C LEU A 160 -3.79 6.46 -4.24
N ILE A 161 -3.46 5.53 -5.12
CA ILE A 161 -3.68 5.65 -6.57
C ILE A 161 -4.90 4.84 -6.97
N ALA A 162 -5.94 5.52 -7.43
CA ALA A 162 -7.22 4.95 -7.90
C ALA A 162 -7.54 5.44 -9.31
N PRO A 163 -6.90 4.90 -10.36
CA PRO A 163 -7.14 5.33 -11.75
C PRO A 163 -8.58 5.07 -12.14
N GLY A 164 -9.30 6.10 -12.54
CA GLY A 164 -10.72 5.99 -12.88
C GLY A 164 -11.69 6.11 -11.70
N GLY A 165 -11.17 6.23 -10.48
CA GLY A 165 -11.97 6.55 -9.30
C GLY A 165 -12.34 8.03 -9.21
N ASP A 166 -13.28 8.35 -8.31
CA ASP A 166 -13.58 9.73 -7.91
C ASP A 166 -12.74 10.10 -6.68
N ALA A 167 -11.65 10.86 -6.89
CA ALA A 167 -10.74 11.27 -5.82
C ALA A 167 -11.46 12.04 -4.70
N VAL A 168 -12.51 12.79 -5.03
CA VAL A 168 -13.30 13.56 -4.04
C VAL A 168 -14.14 12.61 -3.20
N ALA A 169 -14.83 11.65 -3.84
CA ALA A 169 -15.61 10.63 -3.13
C ALA A 169 -14.72 9.75 -2.24
N LEU A 170 -13.57 9.32 -2.75
CA LEU A 170 -12.59 8.54 -2.01
C LEU A 170 -12.03 9.30 -0.79
N THR A 171 -11.66 10.57 -0.99
CA THR A 171 -11.14 11.42 0.09
C THR A 171 -12.23 11.65 1.16
N ARG A 172 -13.47 11.89 0.73
CA ARG A 172 -14.60 12.08 1.65
C ARG A 172 -14.86 10.81 2.47
N ALA A 173 -14.91 9.64 1.84
CA ALA A 173 -15.11 8.37 2.54
C ALA A 173 -14.02 8.11 3.60
N LEU A 174 -12.77 8.44 3.32
CA LEU A 174 -11.68 8.34 4.28
C LEU A 174 -11.82 9.32 5.45
N LEU A 175 -12.26 10.55 5.17
CA LEU A 175 -12.47 11.58 6.20
C LEU A 175 -13.68 11.26 7.10
N ASP A 176 -14.79 10.84 6.51
CA ASP A 176 -16.02 10.51 7.26
C ASP A 176 -15.73 9.38 8.25
N LYS A 177 -14.96 8.37 7.83
CA LYS A 177 -14.60 7.27 8.71
C LYS A 177 -13.62 7.65 9.81
N SER A 178 -12.67 8.53 9.52
CA SER A 178 -11.76 9.07 10.55
C SER A 178 -12.54 9.82 11.64
N VAL A 179 -13.60 10.54 11.26
CA VAL A 179 -14.48 11.25 12.19
C VAL A 179 -15.28 10.26 13.02
N ASP A 180 -15.81 9.19 12.42
CA ASP A 180 -16.55 8.16 13.14
C ASP A 180 -15.67 7.44 14.17
N ASP A 181 -14.44 7.11 13.81
CA ASP A 181 -13.48 6.46 14.72
C ASP A 181 -13.09 7.38 15.88
N LEU A 182 -12.85 8.67 15.62
CA LEU A 182 -12.60 9.66 16.66
C LEU A 182 -13.81 9.85 17.58
N SER A 183 -15.03 9.86 17.03
CA SER A 183 -16.25 9.97 17.82
C SER A 183 -16.44 8.78 18.75
N ARG A 184 -16.15 7.56 18.29
CA ARG A 184 -16.18 6.35 19.12
C ARG A 184 -15.15 6.38 20.24
N VAL A 185 -13.93 6.87 19.97
CA VAL A 185 -12.90 7.02 21.01
C VAL A 185 -13.35 8.03 22.07
N LEU A 186 -13.95 9.16 21.67
CA LEU A 186 -14.48 10.16 22.60
C LEU A 186 -15.63 9.61 23.43
N GLU A 187 -16.54 8.83 22.84
CA GLU A 187 -17.62 8.17 23.58
C GLU A 187 -17.08 7.18 24.63
N LEU A 188 -16.06 6.39 24.27
CA LEU A 188 -15.42 5.47 25.21
C LEU A 188 -14.76 6.20 26.37
N LEU A 189 -14.04 7.29 26.11
CA LEU A 189 -13.39 8.10 27.15
C LEU A 189 -14.41 8.74 28.09
N ASN A 190 -15.53 9.21 27.55
CA ASN A 190 -16.61 9.82 28.38
C ASN A 190 -17.42 8.77 29.19
N SER A 191 -17.40 7.50 28.77
CA SER A 191 -18.11 6.43 29.48
C SER A 191 -17.33 5.88 30.69
N GLU A 192 -16.03 6.14 30.77
CA GLU A 192 -15.18 5.72 31.90
C GLU A 192 -15.19 6.74 33.06
N GLU A 193 -15.76 7.94 32.87
CA GLU A 193 -15.88 8.97 33.92
C GLU A 193 -17.18 8.91 34.72
N THR A 194 -18.04 7.88 34.52
CA THR A 194 -19.30 7.70 35.23
C THR A 194 -19.28 6.48 36.11
#